data_9a131e69a2f5c08280594dafc6bbec85
#
_entry.id   9a131e69a2f5c08280594dafc6bbec85
#
_cell.length_a   1.000
_cell.length_b   1.000
_cell.length_c   1.000
_cell.angle_alpha   90.00
_cell.angle_beta   90.00
_cell.angle_gamma   90.00
#
_symmetry.space_group_name_H-M   'P 1'
#
loop_
_entity.id
_entity.type
_entity.pdbx_description
1 polymer ?
#
loop_
_entity_poly.entity_id
_entity_poly.type
_entity_poly.pdbx_seq_one_letter_code
_entity_poly.pdbx_strand_id
1 'polypeptide(L)'
;MPLGIITSLTLIISLFLVYFSPLDYQQGLTVKIMYIHVPSAWLALLTYAIMTVYSIIGLAFKIPFSFIINKAIAPIGAVFTLLCLISGSMWGKPMWGTWWVWDARLTSVAILFIV
;
A
#
# COMPACT_ATOMS: atom_id res chain seq x y z
N MET A 1 -7.09 -5.83 22.31
CA MET A 1 -8.54 -5.99 22.08
C MET A 1 -9.23 -4.70 21.58
N PRO A 2 -9.23 -3.55 22.29
CA PRO A 2 -9.92 -2.36 21.80
C PRO A 2 -9.41 -1.86 20.45
N LEU A 3 -8.12 -1.91 20.21
CA LEU A 3 -7.53 -1.48 18.94
C LEU A 3 -8.02 -2.32 17.76
N GLY A 4 -8.11 -3.65 17.91
CA GLY A 4 -8.62 -4.53 16.86
C GLY A 4 -10.10 -4.26 16.53
N ILE A 5 -10.91 -3.99 17.54
CA ILE A 5 -12.32 -3.64 17.35
C ILE A 5 -12.45 -2.30 16.63
N ILE A 6 -11.71 -1.28 17.06
CA ILE A 6 -11.70 0.05 16.43
C ILE A 6 -11.27 -0.06 14.97
N THR A 7 -10.18 -0.81 14.69
CA THR A 7 -9.68 -1.02 13.32
C THR A 7 -10.73 -1.71 12.45
N SER A 8 -11.38 -2.76 12.96
CA SER A 8 -12.42 -3.48 12.21
C SER A 8 -13.63 -2.61 11.91
N LEU A 9 -14.08 -1.83 12.89
CA LEU A 9 -15.21 -0.90 12.72
C LEU A 9 -14.88 0.19 11.71
N THR A 10 -13.69 0.80 11.81
CA THR A 10 -13.27 1.84 10.85
C THR A 10 -13.13 1.30 9.43
N LEU A 11 -12.62 0.07 9.26
CA LEU A 11 -12.56 -0.58 7.95
C LEU A 11 -13.94 -0.83 7.36
N ILE A 12 -14.87 -1.36 8.15
CA ILE A 12 -16.26 -1.61 7.70
C ILE A 12 -16.92 -0.30 7.28
N ILE A 13 -16.82 0.74 8.11
CA ILE A 13 -17.38 2.07 7.81
C ILE A 13 -16.75 2.63 6.55
N SER A 14 -15.43 2.53 6.40
CA SER A 14 -14.72 3.02 5.21
C SER A 14 -15.17 2.32 3.94
N LEU A 15 -15.31 0.99 3.96
CA LEU A 15 -15.82 0.22 2.81
C LEU A 15 -17.26 0.59 2.46
N PHE A 16 -18.09 0.81 3.47
CA PHE A 16 -19.46 1.29 3.27
C PHE A 16 -19.48 2.67 2.60
N LEU A 17 -18.67 3.61 3.08
CA LEU A 17 -18.58 4.95 2.50
C LEU A 17 -18.06 4.91 1.05
N VAL A 18 -17.08 4.06 0.76
CA VAL A 18 -16.59 3.86 -0.62
C VAL A 18 -17.68 3.32 -1.53
N TYR A 19 -18.45 2.35 -1.05
CA TYR A 19 -19.56 1.79 -1.83
C TYR A 19 -20.60 2.84 -2.22
N PHE A 20 -20.97 3.72 -1.30
CA PHE A 20 -21.94 4.79 -1.52
C PHE A 20 -21.32 6.09 -2.05
N SER A 21 -20.01 6.14 -2.27
CA SER A 21 -19.36 7.34 -2.83
C SER A 21 -19.85 7.63 -4.25
N PRO A 22 -19.96 8.91 -4.63
CA PRO A 22 -20.38 9.29 -5.97
C PRO A 22 -19.39 8.78 -7.02
N LEU A 23 -19.89 8.58 -8.23
CA LEU A 23 -19.07 8.21 -9.38
C LEU A 23 -18.32 9.46 -9.90
N ASP A 24 -17.11 9.24 -10.36
CA ASP A 24 -16.36 10.29 -11.06
C ASP A 24 -16.85 10.43 -12.50
N TYR A 25 -16.90 11.67 -12.98
CA TYR A 25 -17.38 11.96 -14.35
C TYR A 25 -16.44 11.45 -15.45
N GLN A 26 -15.14 11.28 -15.15
CA GLN A 26 -14.15 10.75 -16.09
C GLN A 26 -13.91 9.27 -15.91
N GLN A 27 -13.81 8.82 -14.65
CA GLN A 27 -13.41 7.46 -14.30
C GLN A 27 -14.58 6.51 -14.00
N GLY A 28 -15.79 7.05 -13.77
CA GLY A 28 -16.96 6.26 -13.44
C GLY A 28 -16.74 5.44 -12.16
N LEU A 29 -17.04 4.14 -12.22
CA LEU A 29 -16.88 3.20 -11.10
C LEU A 29 -15.41 2.97 -10.70
N THR A 30 -14.47 3.15 -11.62
CA THR A 30 -13.05 2.85 -11.35
C THR A 30 -12.42 3.78 -10.34
N VAL A 31 -12.99 4.97 -10.10
CA VAL A 31 -12.56 5.87 -9.03
C VAL A 31 -12.60 5.19 -7.66
N LYS A 32 -13.52 4.24 -7.45
CA LYS A 32 -13.64 3.53 -6.16
C LYS A 32 -12.41 2.68 -5.84
N ILE A 33 -11.69 2.21 -6.85
CA ILE A 33 -10.42 1.48 -6.67
C ILE A 33 -9.36 2.40 -6.04
N MET A 34 -9.38 3.71 -6.36
CA MET A 34 -8.44 4.68 -5.81
C MET A 34 -8.55 4.85 -4.31
N TYR A 35 -9.73 4.67 -3.73
CA TYR A 35 -9.91 4.74 -2.27
C TYR A 35 -9.19 3.61 -1.51
N ILE A 36 -8.87 2.53 -2.19
CA ILE A 36 -8.05 1.43 -1.65
C ILE A 36 -6.60 1.58 -2.10
N HIS A 37 -6.38 1.94 -3.36
CA HIS A 37 -5.05 2.07 -3.95
C HIS A 37 -4.20 3.15 -3.28
N VAL A 38 -4.73 4.37 -3.14
CA VAL A 38 -3.97 5.50 -2.61
C VAL A 38 -3.54 5.29 -1.16
N PRO A 39 -4.41 4.88 -0.21
CA PRO A 39 -3.98 4.55 1.14
C PRO A 39 -2.95 3.41 1.19
N SER A 40 -3.12 2.37 0.38
CA SER A 40 -2.18 1.25 0.30
C SER A 40 -0.81 1.69 -0.18
N ALA A 41 -0.75 2.56 -1.19
CA ALA A 41 0.50 3.13 -1.71
C ALA A 41 1.22 3.98 -0.65
N TRP A 42 0.49 4.84 0.07
CA TRP A 42 1.06 5.64 1.15
C TRP A 42 1.61 4.79 2.30
N LEU A 43 0.86 3.77 2.71
CA LEU A 43 1.29 2.86 3.78
C LEU A 43 2.48 2.00 3.35
N ALA A 44 2.54 1.57 2.09
CA ALA A 44 3.70 0.88 1.55
C ALA A 44 4.95 1.77 1.60
N LEU A 45 4.86 3.00 1.07
CA LEU A 45 5.98 3.95 1.08
C LEU A 45 6.43 4.29 2.50
N LEU A 46 5.49 4.55 3.41
CA LEU A 46 5.79 4.85 4.81
C LEU A 46 6.52 3.68 5.48
N THR A 47 6.06 2.46 5.25
CA THR A 47 6.67 1.26 5.81
C THR A 47 8.12 1.10 5.35
N TYR A 48 8.39 1.24 4.06
CA TYR A 48 9.74 1.16 3.52
C TYR A 48 10.63 2.33 3.98
N ALA A 49 10.08 3.53 4.12
CA ALA A 49 10.80 4.66 4.70
C ALA A 49 11.25 4.38 6.14
N ILE A 50 10.34 3.86 6.97
CA ILE A 50 10.65 3.45 8.35
C ILE A 50 11.73 2.36 8.36
N MET A 51 11.59 1.33 7.52
CA MET A 51 12.59 0.25 7.41
C MET A 51 13.96 0.78 7.00
N THR A 52 14.00 1.74 6.09
CA THR A 52 15.24 2.40 5.65
C THR A 52 15.92 3.12 6.81
N VAL A 53 15.16 3.91 7.57
CA VAL A 53 15.68 4.63 8.74
C VAL A 53 16.25 3.66 9.77
N TYR A 54 15.49 2.61 10.13
CA TYR A 54 15.97 1.61 11.08
C TYR A 54 17.16 0.80 10.56
N SER A 55 17.24 0.55 9.26
CA SER A 55 18.41 -0.10 8.65
C SER A 55 19.66 0.78 8.77
N ILE A 56 19.55 2.07 8.51
CA ILE A 56 20.65 3.03 8.67
C ILE A 56 21.09 3.08 10.14
N ILE A 57 20.15 3.21 11.07
CA ILE A 57 20.44 3.23 12.51
C ILE A 57 21.13 1.93 12.95
N GLY A 58 20.59 0.78 12.51
CA GLY A 58 21.15 -0.53 12.85
C GLY A 58 22.57 -0.73 12.36
N LEU A 59 22.87 -0.27 11.13
CA LEU A 59 24.21 -0.39 10.53
C LEU A 59 25.19 0.64 11.11
N ALA A 60 24.78 1.90 11.23
CA ALA A 60 25.64 2.99 11.68
C ALA A 60 26.00 2.87 13.16
N PHE A 61 25.05 2.53 14.01
CA PHE A 61 25.22 2.47 15.46
C PHE A 61 25.31 1.04 16.01
N LYS A 62 25.26 0.03 15.13
CA LYS A 62 25.33 -1.40 15.50
C LYS A 62 24.28 -1.79 16.54
N ILE A 63 23.03 -1.31 16.37
CA ILE A 63 21.92 -1.57 17.28
C ILE A 63 21.11 -2.77 16.78
N PRO A 64 21.21 -3.96 17.40
CA PRO A 64 20.51 -5.17 16.94
C PRO A 64 18.99 -5.05 16.95
N PHE A 65 18.44 -4.26 17.87
CA PHE A 65 17.00 -4.03 17.99
C PHE A 65 16.38 -3.44 16.72
N SER A 66 17.14 -2.63 15.97
CA SER A 66 16.69 -2.08 14.68
C SER A 66 16.34 -3.16 13.65
N PHE A 67 17.09 -4.25 13.62
CA PHE A 67 16.82 -5.37 12.72
C PHE A 67 15.58 -6.18 13.12
N ILE A 68 15.31 -6.26 14.42
CA ILE A 68 14.08 -6.90 14.93
C ILE A 68 12.85 -6.10 14.48
N ILE A 69 12.91 -4.76 14.56
CA ILE A 69 11.84 -3.87 14.08
C ILE A 69 11.62 -4.07 12.58
N ASN A 70 12.68 -4.06 11.78
CA ASN A 70 12.58 -4.26 10.33
C ASN A 70 11.96 -5.61 9.98
N LYS A 71 12.36 -6.68 10.67
CA LYS A 71 11.79 -8.01 10.47
C LYS A 71 10.28 -8.06 10.79
N ALA A 72 9.84 -7.31 11.81
CA ALA A 72 8.43 -7.24 12.18
C ALA A 72 7.60 -6.40 11.19
N ILE A 73 8.18 -5.34 10.62
CA ILE A 73 7.49 -4.42 9.72
C ILE A 73 7.47 -4.93 8.26
N ALA A 74 8.48 -5.68 7.84
CA ALA A 74 8.62 -6.15 6.46
C ALA A 74 7.37 -6.84 5.88
N PRO A 75 6.71 -7.79 6.58
CA PRO A 75 5.50 -8.42 6.04
C PRO A 75 4.34 -7.45 5.89
N ILE A 76 4.24 -6.44 6.75
CA ILE A 76 3.21 -5.39 6.65
C ILE A 76 3.44 -4.56 5.38
N GLY A 77 4.67 -4.14 5.14
CA GLY A 77 5.06 -3.43 3.91
C GLY A 77 4.81 -4.24 2.65
N ALA A 78 5.11 -5.55 2.68
CA ALA A 78 4.85 -6.45 1.56
C ALA A 78 3.36 -6.56 1.24
N VAL A 79 2.49 -6.67 2.24
CA VAL A 79 1.03 -6.72 2.06
C VAL A 79 0.52 -5.43 1.41
N PHE A 80 0.90 -4.26 1.91
CA PHE A 80 0.46 -2.98 1.35
C PHE A 80 1.00 -2.77 -0.06
N THR A 81 2.23 -3.18 -0.34
CA THR A 81 2.82 -3.11 -1.69
C THR A 81 2.08 -4.02 -2.66
N LEU A 82 1.73 -5.24 -2.24
CA LEU A 82 0.94 -6.16 -3.05
C LEU A 82 -0.47 -5.62 -3.33
N LEU A 83 -1.14 -5.07 -2.31
CA LEU A 83 -2.44 -4.41 -2.48
C LEU A 83 -2.35 -3.22 -3.44
N CYS A 84 -1.28 -2.44 -3.35
CA CYS A 84 -1.02 -1.32 -4.25
C CYS A 84 -0.85 -1.81 -5.70
N LEU A 85 -0.08 -2.86 -5.94
CA LEU A 85 0.12 -3.43 -7.28
C LEU A 85 -1.18 -4.00 -7.86
N ILE A 86 -1.93 -4.77 -7.09
CA ILE A 86 -3.20 -5.38 -7.54
C ILE A 86 -4.22 -4.28 -7.85
N SER A 87 -4.45 -3.35 -6.94
CA SER A 87 -5.43 -2.27 -7.13
C SER A 87 -5.03 -1.33 -8.26
N GLY A 88 -3.74 -1.05 -8.42
CA GLY A 88 -3.21 -0.26 -9.53
C GLY A 88 -3.42 -0.94 -10.89
N SER A 89 -3.21 -2.26 -10.98
CA SER A 89 -3.49 -3.03 -12.19
C SER A 89 -4.98 -3.07 -12.52
N MET A 90 -5.84 -3.24 -11.50
CA MET A 90 -7.30 -3.22 -11.67
C MET A 90 -7.80 -1.86 -12.18
N TRP A 91 -7.23 -0.78 -11.69
CA TRP A 91 -7.53 0.57 -12.17
C TRP A 91 -6.98 0.81 -13.57
N GLY A 92 -5.77 0.33 -13.84
CA GLY A 92 -5.08 0.52 -15.12
C GLY A 92 -5.80 -0.13 -16.30
N LYS A 93 -6.42 -1.28 -16.09
CA LYS A 93 -7.11 -2.02 -17.18
C LYS A 93 -8.20 -1.19 -17.88
N PRO A 94 -9.17 -0.59 -17.19
CA PRO A 94 -10.16 0.26 -17.83
C PRO A 94 -9.60 1.61 -18.31
N MET A 95 -8.56 2.13 -17.68
CA MET A 95 -8.00 3.45 -18.02
C MET A 95 -7.01 3.40 -19.18
N TRP A 96 -6.21 2.34 -19.28
CA TRP A 96 -5.14 2.20 -20.29
C TRP A 96 -5.31 1.00 -21.22
N GLY A 97 -6.31 0.17 -21.01
CA GLY A 97 -6.57 -1.04 -21.81
C GLY A 97 -5.69 -2.25 -21.47
N THR A 98 -4.74 -2.12 -20.55
CA THR A 98 -3.84 -3.20 -20.13
C THR A 98 -3.72 -3.28 -18.62
N TRP A 99 -3.48 -4.50 -18.09
CA TRP A 99 -3.26 -4.75 -16.67
C TRP A 99 -1.90 -4.26 -16.19
N TRP A 100 -0.92 -4.25 -17.06
CA TRP A 100 0.46 -3.94 -16.73
C TRP A 100 1.13 -3.11 -17.82
N VAL A 101 1.87 -2.09 -17.39
CA VAL A 101 2.76 -1.30 -18.24
C VAL A 101 4.12 -1.22 -17.55
N TRP A 102 5.19 -1.44 -18.30
CA TRP A 102 6.56 -1.35 -17.79
C TRP A 102 7.01 0.11 -17.68
N ASP A 103 6.24 0.92 -16.97
CA ASP A 103 6.65 2.28 -16.63
C ASP A 103 7.48 2.30 -15.33
N ALA A 104 8.06 3.47 -15.02
CA ALA A 104 8.89 3.62 -13.83
C ALA A 104 8.13 3.38 -12.52
N ARG A 105 6.83 3.72 -12.47
CA ARG A 105 5.99 3.58 -11.26
C ARG A 105 5.73 2.11 -10.93
N LEU A 106 5.14 1.38 -11.87
CA LEU A 106 4.77 -0.02 -11.67
C LEU A 106 6.01 -0.90 -11.50
N THR A 107 7.04 -0.68 -12.31
CA THR A 107 8.28 -1.45 -12.25
C THR A 107 9.02 -1.23 -10.93
N SER A 108 9.14 0.02 -10.47
CA SER A 108 9.84 0.31 -9.21
C SER A 108 9.11 -0.27 -8.00
N VAL A 109 7.78 -0.22 -7.97
CA VAL A 109 6.99 -0.80 -6.88
C VAL A 109 7.05 -2.33 -6.91
N ALA A 110 7.07 -2.95 -8.10
CA ALA A 110 7.26 -4.39 -8.23
C ALA A 110 8.64 -4.84 -7.72
N ILE A 111 9.69 -4.10 -8.05
CA ILE A 111 11.04 -4.35 -7.52
C ILE A 111 11.05 -4.21 -5.99
N LEU A 112 10.43 -3.15 -5.47
CA LEU A 112 10.32 -2.92 -4.03
C LEU A 112 9.60 -4.09 -3.30
N PHE A 113 8.60 -4.68 -3.93
CA PHE A 113 7.90 -5.84 -3.39
C PHE A 113 8.79 -7.08 -3.31
N ILE A 114 9.64 -7.31 -4.31
CA ILE A 114 10.53 -8.48 -4.39
C ILE A 114 11.71 -8.34 -3.41
N VAL A 115 12.21 -7.15 -3.21
CA VAL A 115 13.35 -6.85 -2.32
C VAL A 115 12.92 -6.87 -0.86
#